data_fb2d41d941fccbad2153970191e941f9
#
_entry.id   fb2d41d941fccbad2153970191e941f9
#
_cell.length_a   1.000
_cell.length_b   1.000
_cell.length_c   1.000
_cell.angle_alpha   90.00
_cell.angle_beta   90.00
_cell.angle_gamma   90.00
#
_symmetry.space_group_name_H-M   'P 1'
#
loop_
_entity.id
_entity.type
_entity.pdbx_description
1 polymer ?
#
loop_
_entity_poly.entity_id
_entity_poly.type
_entity_poly.pdbx_seq_one_letter_code
_entity_poly.pdbx_strand_id
1 'polypeptide(L)'
;MTQPFLLFAKKYYLCHCQKQLLPALLSKLRISDCKEEFHDENQKNDMSFVQGKKTKNVNIRAITLNEYPLLDDFLYDAIFIPEGVAPPDRSITQLPELQKYIAHFGTQKDDYCLVAEVDSALVGAVWACIIDDYGHIDDDTPSLSISVKAPYRQRGIGTALMQAMLTLLKTEGYKQVSLSVQKANYARKMYLKLGFEIVKTNKEDEIMVYKKEKGYERF
;
A
#
# COMPACT_ATOMS: atom_id res chain seq x y z
N MET A 1 -32.10 11.28 -4.96
CA MET A 1 -31.52 9.97 -4.56
C MET A 1 -30.00 9.99 -4.71
N THR A 2 -29.24 10.80 -3.93
CA THR A 2 -27.80 11.02 -4.16
C THR A 2 -26.94 11.07 -2.88
N GLN A 3 -27.51 10.91 -1.70
CA GLN A 3 -26.75 11.03 -0.45
C GLN A 3 -25.94 9.81 0.03
N PRO A 4 -26.33 8.55 -0.21
CA PRO A 4 -25.54 7.43 0.28
C PRO A 4 -24.19 7.25 -0.44
N PHE A 5 -24.10 7.61 -1.72
CA PHE A 5 -22.89 7.46 -2.52
C PHE A 5 -21.77 8.45 -2.16
N LEU A 6 -22.15 9.70 -1.83
CA LEU A 6 -21.18 10.71 -1.41
C LEU A 6 -20.57 10.40 -0.03
N LEU A 7 -21.36 9.81 0.87
CA LEU A 7 -20.87 9.33 2.16
C LEU A 7 -19.92 8.12 1.98
N PHE A 8 -20.21 7.29 0.99
CA PHE A 8 -19.38 6.14 0.65
C PHE A 8 -18.01 6.60 0.11
N ALA A 9 -18.01 7.56 -0.80
CA ALA A 9 -16.81 8.15 -1.35
C ALA A 9 -15.97 8.88 -0.29
N LYS A 10 -16.56 9.64 0.62
CA LYS A 10 -15.85 10.31 1.72
C LYS A 10 -15.22 9.37 2.75
N LYS A 11 -15.41 8.06 2.65
CA LYS A 11 -15.06 7.09 3.67
C LYS A 11 -13.85 6.19 3.32
N TYR A 12 -13.31 6.24 2.10
CA TYR A 12 -12.45 5.17 1.58
C TYR A 12 -11.25 5.69 0.79
N TYR A 13 -10.17 6.24 1.42
CA TYR A 13 -9.17 6.93 0.66
C TYR A 13 -7.69 6.89 0.91
N LEU A 14 -6.87 7.43 0.14
CA LEU A 14 -5.60 7.23 -0.50
C LEU A 14 -4.72 8.45 -0.60
N CYS A 15 -3.44 8.27 -0.71
CA CYS A 15 -2.44 9.30 -0.71
C CYS A 15 -1.62 9.42 -2.00
N HIS A 16 -0.84 10.43 -2.12
CA HIS A 16 -0.24 11.03 -3.30
C HIS A 16 1.28 11.09 -3.26
N CYS A 17 2.03 10.79 -4.30
CA CYS A 17 3.18 11.53 -4.78
C CYS A 17 4.58 11.02 -5.03
N GLN A 18 5.54 11.75 -5.52
CA GLN A 18 6.78 11.42 -6.19
C GLN A 18 8.09 11.99 -5.63
N LYS A 19 9.23 11.35 -5.89
CA LYS A 19 10.42 11.93 -6.53
C LYS A 19 11.47 10.96 -7.08
N GLN A 20 12.19 11.48 -8.09
CA GLN A 20 13.32 10.89 -8.75
C GLN A 20 14.53 10.86 -7.82
N LEU A 21 15.08 9.69 -7.52
CA LEU A 21 16.49 9.40 -7.21
C LEU A 21 16.66 8.03 -6.53
N LEU A 22 16.37 6.91 -7.20
CA LEU A 22 16.78 5.63 -6.63
C LEU A 22 17.02 4.48 -7.62
N PRO A 23 17.83 4.65 -8.69
CA PRO A 23 18.22 3.49 -9.49
C PRO A 23 19.15 2.53 -8.74
N ALA A 24 19.93 3.03 -7.77
CA ALA A 24 21.01 2.25 -7.15
C ALA A 24 20.59 1.37 -5.97
N LEU A 25 19.54 1.73 -5.21
CA LEU A 25 19.09 0.93 -4.07
C LEU A 25 18.08 -0.14 -4.45
N LEU A 26 17.18 0.14 -5.40
CA LEU A 26 16.13 -0.78 -5.81
C LEU A 26 16.64 -1.94 -6.67
N SER A 27 17.78 -1.78 -7.35
CA SER A 27 18.41 -2.88 -8.09
C SER A 27 18.90 -4.03 -7.20
N LYS A 28 18.95 -3.84 -5.88
CA LYS A 28 19.36 -4.84 -4.89
C LYS A 28 18.19 -5.55 -4.20
N LEU A 29 16.95 -5.07 -4.34
CA LEU A 29 15.78 -5.69 -3.73
C LEU A 29 15.17 -6.73 -4.69
N ARG A 30 15.70 -7.94 -4.67
CA ARG A 30 15.05 -9.13 -5.25
C ARG A 30 14.21 -9.80 -4.16
N ILE A 31 13.02 -10.31 -4.51
CA ILE A 31 12.16 -11.08 -3.60
C ILE A 31 12.85 -12.36 -3.06
N SER A 32 13.94 -12.81 -3.69
CA SER A 32 14.78 -13.90 -3.18
C SER A 32 15.35 -13.62 -1.78
N ASP A 33 15.46 -12.35 -1.37
CA ASP A 33 16.10 -11.96 -0.11
C ASP A 33 15.07 -11.84 1.05
N CYS A 34 13.78 -12.03 0.77
CA CYS A 34 12.68 -11.99 1.74
C CYS A 34 12.21 -13.39 2.17
N LYS A 35 13.08 -14.39 2.16
CA LYS A 35 12.78 -15.70 2.74
C LYS A 35 13.11 -15.70 4.23
N GLU A 36 12.23 -15.19 5.05
CA GLU A 36 12.14 -15.61 6.43
C GLU A 36 11.11 -16.74 6.52
N GLU A 37 11.58 -17.89 6.96
CA GLU A 37 10.80 -19.09 7.19
C GLU A 37 9.84 -18.87 8.36
N PHE A 38 8.56 -18.75 8.07
CA PHE A 38 7.54 -18.88 9.10
C PHE A 38 7.22 -20.35 9.30
N HIS A 39 7.72 -20.93 10.38
CA HIS A 39 7.22 -22.22 10.89
C HIS A 39 5.81 -22.01 11.45
N ASP A 40 4.82 -22.51 10.75
CA ASP A 40 3.47 -22.68 11.25
C ASP A 40 3.35 -24.13 11.76
N GLU A 41 3.49 -24.31 13.08
CA GLU A 41 3.18 -25.58 13.74
C GLU A 41 1.69 -25.61 14.05
N ASN A 42 1.00 -26.42 13.32
CA ASN A 42 -0.21 -27.21 13.59
C ASN A 42 -1.30 -27.08 12.51
N GLN A 43 -1.35 -28.06 11.63
CA GLN A 43 -2.51 -28.98 11.55
C GLN A 43 -2.28 -30.00 10.43
N LYS A 44 -2.22 -31.24 10.84
CA LYS A 44 -2.44 -32.40 9.95
C LYS A 44 -3.92 -32.46 9.57
N ASN A 45 -4.23 -32.40 8.27
CA ASN A 45 -5.01 -33.43 7.61
C ASN A 45 -5.26 -33.07 6.16
N ASP A 46 -5.02 -34.10 5.41
CA ASP A 46 -5.59 -34.55 4.14
C ASP A 46 -5.13 -33.90 2.83
N MET A 47 -4.68 -34.82 1.99
CA MET A 47 -4.10 -34.63 0.68
C MET A 47 -5.16 -34.28 -0.37
N SER A 48 -4.96 -33.18 -1.04
CA SER A 48 -5.18 -33.12 -2.48
C SER A 48 -4.13 -32.20 -3.11
N PHE A 49 -3.39 -32.77 -4.03
CA PHE A 49 -2.24 -32.19 -4.73
C PHE A 49 -2.71 -31.04 -5.63
N VAL A 50 -2.64 -29.80 -5.14
CA VAL A 50 -2.70 -28.61 -6.00
C VAL A 50 -1.28 -28.15 -6.26
N GLN A 51 -0.81 -28.40 -7.48
CA GLN A 51 0.48 -27.90 -7.97
C GLN A 51 0.60 -26.40 -7.69
N GLY A 52 1.49 -26.03 -6.78
CA GLY A 52 1.84 -24.63 -6.52
C GLY A 52 2.35 -23.98 -7.79
N LYS A 53 1.59 -23.05 -8.36
CA LYS A 53 2.07 -22.17 -9.42
C LYS A 53 3.28 -21.42 -8.88
N LYS A 54 4.47 -21.72 -9.42
CA LYS A 54 5.71 -20.95 -9.19
C LYS A 54 5.37 -19.47 -9.32
N THR A 55 5.63 -18.70 -8.29
CA THR A 55 5.54 -17.24 -8.33
C THR A 55 6.49 -16.78 -9.44
N LYS A 56 5.92 -16.23 -10.53
CA LYS A 56 6.69 -15.54 -11.55
C LYS A 56 7.49 -14.43 -10.87
N ASN A 57 8.68 -14.13 -11.36
CA ASN A 57 9.52 -13.07 -10.81
C ASN A 57 8.73 -11.76 -10.71
N VAL A 58 8.53 -11.29 -9.49
CA VAL A 58 7.92 -9.98 -9.24
C VAL A 58 9.06 -8.98 -9.13
N ASN A 59 9.06 -7.97 -9.97
CA ASN A 59 10.00 -6.86 -9.92
C ASN A 59 9.35 -5.67 -9.22
N ILE A 60 9.99 -5.13 -8.16
CA ILE A 60 9.53 -3.93 -7.48
C ILE A 60 10.49 -2.80 -7.83
N ARG A 61 9.94 -1.70 -8.34
CA ARG A 61 10.70 -0.53 -8.77
C ARG A 61 9.92 0.77 -8.56
N ALA A 62 10.64 1.88 -8.63
CA ALA A 62 9.97 3.18 -8.68
C ALA A 62 9.09 3.28 -9.94
N ILE A 63 7.95 3.96 -9.79
CA ILE A 63 7.09 4.31 -10.92
C ILE A 63 7.81 5.32 -11.83
N THR A 64 7.60 5.23 -13.14
CA THR A 64 8.14 6.21 -14.10
C THR A 64 7.10 7.26 -14.50
N LEU A 65 7.55 8.40 -15.01
CA LEU A 65 6.67 9.50 -15.43
C LEU A 65 5.57 9.05 -16.40
N ASN A 66 5.90 8.17 -17.33
CA ASN A 66 4.95 7.68 -18.33
C ASN A 66 3.88 6.75 -17.71
N GLU A 67 4.10 6.28 -16.50
CA GLU A 67 3.19 5.36 -15.80
C GLU A 67 2.25 6.08 -14.83
N TYR A 68 2.44 7.39 -14.60
CA TYR A 68 1.57 8.15 -13.69
C TYR A 68 0.09 8.09 -14.02
N PRO A 69 -0.34 8.09 -15.29
CA PRO A 69 -1.75 7.92 -15.62
C PRO A 69 -2.37 6.62 -15.07
N LEU A 70 -1.55 5.59 -14.83
CA LEU A 70 -2.02 4.32 -14.25
C LEU A 70 -2.36 4.43 -12.75
N LEU A 71 -1.98 5.53 -12.10
CA LEU A 71 -2.35 5.77 -10.71
C LEU A 71 -3.86 5.90 -10.51
N ASP A 72 -4.61 6.34 -11.52
CA ASP A 72 -6.07 6.36 -11.46
C ASP A 72 -6.65 4.94 -11.33
N ASP A 73 -6.10 3.98 -12.07
CA ASP A 73 -6.47 2.57 -11.95
C ASP A 73 -6.12 2.00 -10.57
N PHE A 74 -4.92 2.29 -10.07
CA PHE A 74 -4.49 1.85 -8.74
C PHE A 74 -5.29 2.53 -7.63
N LEU A 75 -5.67 3.78 -7.81
CA LEU A 75 -6.55 4.51 -6.92
C LEU A 75 -7.91 3.81 -6.80
N TYR A 76 -8.51 3.45 -7.94
CA TYR A 76 -9.76 2.70 -7.96
C TYR A 76 -9.62 1.33 -7.28
N ASP A 77 -8.56 0.57 -7.60
CA ASP A 77 -8.30 -0.76 -7.04
C ASP A 77 -8.01 -0.77 -5.53
N ALA A 78 -7.64 0.39 -4.99
CA ALA A 78 -7.39 0.55 -3.56
C ALA A 78 -8.66 0.88 -2.76
N ILE A 79 -9.76 1.23 -3.41
CA ILE A 79 -11.04 1.41 -2.73
C ILE A 79 -11.48 0.06 -2.17
N PHE A 80 -11.57 -0.03 -0.83
CA PHE A 80 -12.08 -1.23 -0.20
C PHE A 80 -13.60 -1.34 -0.39
N ILE A 81 -14.05 -2.45 -0.94
CA ILE A 81 -15.47 -2.74 -1.14
C ILE A 81 -15.82 -3.91 -0.22
N PRO A 82 -16.72 -3.72 0.77
CA PRO A 82 -17.18 -4.80 1.62
C PRO A 82 -17.84 -5.91 0.82
N GLU A 83 -17.78 -7.13 1.36
CA GLU A 83 -18.46 -8.28 0.77
C GLU A 83 -19.97 -8.03 0.58
N GLY A 84 -20.50 -8.41 -0.57
CA GLY A 84 -21.91 -8.20 -0.93
C GLY A 84 -22.26 -6.79 -1.40
N VAL A 85 -21.31 -5.87 -1.46
CA VAL A 85 -21.51 -4.50 -1.97
C VAL A 85 -21.01 -4.43 -3.40
N ALA A 86 -21.84 -3.85 -4.31
CA ALA A 86 -21.43 -3.61 -5.68
C ALA A 86 -20.31 -2.57 -5.74
N PRO A 87 -19.29 -2.75 -6.61
CA PRO A 87 -18.26 -1.75 -6.80
C PRO A 87 -18.86 -0.44 -7.33
N PRO A 88 -18.35 0.72 -6.92
CA PRO A 88 -18.78 2.00 -7.45
C PRO A 88 -18.39 2.14 -8.93
N ASP A 89 -19.05 3.07 -9.63
CA ASP A 89 -18.63 3.46 -10.97
C ASP A 89 -17.20 4.03 -10.94
N ARG A 90 -16.42 3.79 -12.01
CA ARG A 90 -15.02 4.26 -12.07
C ARG A 90 -14.88 5.78 -12.01
N SER A 91 -15.91 6.53 -12.39
CA SER A 91 -15.92 8.00 -12.25
C SER A 91 -15.76 8.48 -10.80
N ILE A 92 -15.90 7.59 -9.82
CA ILE A 92 -15.65 7.92 -8.41
C ILE A 92 -14.22 8.45 -8.18
N THR A 93 -13.24 7.98 -8.94
CA THR A 93 -11.85 8.47 -8.83
C THR A 93 -11.71 9.95 -9.21
N GLN A 94 -12.68 10.50 -9.97
CA GLN A 94 -12.68 11.90 -10.38
C GLN A 94 -13.22 12.85 -9.30
N LEU A 95 -13.70 12.33 -8.18
CA LEU A 95 -14.13 13.19 -7.07
C LEU A 95 -12.93 13.93 -6.48
N PRO A 96 -13.06 15.22 -6.14
CA PRO A 96 -11.98 16.03 -5.58
C PRO A 96 -11.33 15.40 -4.34
N GLU A 97 -12.13 14.73 -3.52
CA GLU A 97 -11.68 14.02 -2.32
C GLU A 97 -10.77 12.83 -2.65
N LEU A 98 -10.86 12.28 -3.86
CA LEU A 98 -9.98 11.21 -4.36
C LEU A 98 -8.86 11.75 -5.22
N GLN A 99 -9.14 12.73 -6.05
CA GLN A 99 -8.13 13.35 -6.91
C GLN A 99 -6.97 13.97 -6.13
N LYS A 100 -7.21 14.47 -4.91
CA LYS A 100 -6.11 14.98 -4.06
C LYS A 100 -4.98 13.96 -3.83
N TYR A 101 -5.23 12.68 -4.11
CA TYR A 101 -4.27 11.60 -3.94
C TYR A 101 -3.42 11.31 -5.18
N ILE A 102 -3.78 11.83 -6.37
CA ILE A 102 -3.08 11.57 -7.63
C ILE A 102 -2.95 12.79 -8.55
N ALA A 103 -3.79 13.85 -8.43
CA ALA A 103 -3.87 14.95 -9.40
C ALA A 103 -2.56 15.75 -9.56
N HIS A 104 -1.71 15.77 -8.57
CA HIS A 104 -0.43 16.48 -8.58
C HIS A 104 0.77 15.58 -8.29
N PHE A 105 0.63 14.29 -8.61
CA PHE A 105 1.67 13.31 -8.38
C PHE A 105 2.97 13.74 -9.02
N GLY A 106 4.02 13.83 -8.22
CA GLY A 106 5.31 14.25 -8.70
C GLY A 106 5.70 15.68 -8.46
N THR A 107 4.88 16.44 -7.77
CA THR A 107 5.17 17.87 -7.55
C THR A 107 5.75 18.15 -6.16
N GLN A 108 5.62 17.21 -5.22
CA GLN A 108 6.11 17.38 -3.85
C GLN A 108 7.37 16.54 -3.58
N LYS A 109 8.22 17.01 -2.65
CA LYS A 109 9.48 16.32 -2.30
C LYS A 109 9.25 14.99 -1.57
N ASP A 110 8.14 14.89 -0.86
CA ASP A 110 7.80 13.77 0.03
C ASP A 110 6.99 12.68 -0.69
N ASP A 111 7.12 12.65 -1.99
CA ASP A 111 6.36 11.90 -2.96
C ASP A 111 7.06 10.61 -3.34
N TYR A 112 6.60 9.45 -2.92
CA TYR A 112 7.22 8.17 -3.25
C TYR A 112 6.19 7.18 -3.78
N CYS A 113 6.51 6.49 -4.88
CA CYS A 113 5.69 5.39 -5.37
C CYS A 113 6.55 4.26 -5.89
N LEU A 114 6.23 3.06 -5.43
CA LEU A 114 6.78 1.81 -5.92
C LEU A 114 5.68 1.00 -6.61
N VAL A 115 6.04 0.36 -7.71
CA VAL A 115 5.16 -0.52 -8.48
C VAL A 115 5.70 -1.95 -8.50
N ALA A 116 4.79 -2.91 -8.50
CA ALA A 116 5.10 -4.31 -8.71
C ALA A 116 4.80 -4.69 -10.17
N GLU A 117 5.80 -5.22 -10.85
CA GLU A 117 5.74 -5.64 -12.24
C GLU A 117 5.87 -7.16 -12.35
N VAL A 118 4.99 -7.79 -13.13
CA VAL A 118 5.01 -9.22 -13.46
C VAL A 118 4.80 -9.36 -14.95
N ASP A 119 5.72 -10.01 -15.66
CA ASP A 119 5.67 -10.19 -17.12
C ASP A 119 5.41 -8.85 -17.86
N SER A 120 6.13 -7.78 -17.47
CA SER A 120 5.99 -6.42 -18.00
C SER A 120 4.64 -5.74 -17.74
N ALA A 121 3.75 -6.33 -16.95
CA ALA A 121 2.50 -5.71 -16.53
C ALA A 121 2.61 -5.18 -15.10
N LEU A 122 2.16 -3.95 -14.86
CA LEU A 122 2.04 -3.40 -13.52
C LEU A 122 0.82 -4.00 -12.83
N VAL A 123 1.06 -4.72 -11.72
CA VAL A 123 0.06 -5.52 -11.01
C VAL A 123 -0.25 -5.00 -9.61
N GLY A 124 0.50 -4.02 -9.14
CA GLY A 124 0.26 -3.36 -7.87
C GLY A 124 1.10 -2.10 -7.73
N ALA A 125 0.67 -1.23 -6.84
CA ALA A 125 1.38 0.00 -6.48
C ALA A 125 1.23 0.28 -4.99
N VAL A 126 2.27 0.87 -4.39
CA VAL A 126 2.24 1.47 -3.06
C VAL A 126 2.81 2.88 -3.17
N TRP A 127 2.16 3.84 -2.54
CA TRP A 127 2.64 5.21 -2.54
C TRP A 127 2.46 5.89 -1.20
N ALA A 128 3.28 6.88 -0.94
CA ALA A 128 3.39 7.58 0.32
C ALA A 128 3.52 9.07 0.09
N CYS A 129 2.97 9.86 1.02
CA CYS A 129 3.12 11.31 1.02
C CYS A 129 2.62 12.00 2.28
N ILE A 130 2.75 13.32 2.31
CA ILE A 130 2.21 14.16 3.38
C ILE A 130 1.03 14.96 2.82
N ILE A 131 -0.18 14.53 3.17
CA ILE A 131 -1.43 15.25 2.87
C ILE A 131 -2.40 15.18 4.04
N ASP A 132 -3.32 16.12 4.10
CA ASP A 132 -4.43 16.11 5.05
C ASP A 132 -5.50 15.12 4.58
N ASP A 133 -5.29 13.85 4.94
CA ASP A 133 -6.18 12.73 4.68
C ASP A 133 -6.70 12.07 5.98
N TYR A 134 -7.38 10.93 5.86
CA TYR A 134 -7.87 10.18 7.02
C TYR A 134 -6.75 9.51 7.83
N GLY A 135 -5.59 9.29 7.23
CA GLY A 135 -4.38 8.75 7.85
C GLY A 135 -3.44 9.79 8.42
N HIS A 136 -3.75 11.09 8.22
CA HIS A 136 -2.88 12.19 8.64
C HIS A 136 -2.61 12.18 10.15
N ILE A 137 -1.35 12.31 10.51
CA ILE A 137 -0.85 12.40 11.88
C ILE A 137 -0.25 13.78 12.14
N ASP A 138 0.71 14.18 11.29
CA ASP A 138 1.43 15.45 11.33
C ASP A 138 2.10 15.72 9.97
N ASP A 139 2.70 16.90 9.83
CA ASP A 139 3.32 17.35 8.58
C ASP A 139 4.69 16.70 8.28
N ASP A 140 5.19 15.84 9.18
CA ASP A 140 6.43 15.06 9.00
C ASP A 140 6.16 13.57 8.76
N THR A 141 4.89 13.14 8.79
CA THR A 141 4.47 11.74 8.71
C THR A 141 3.78 11.43 7.38
N PRO A 142 4.45 10.77 6.42
CA PRO A 142 3.81 10.32 5.20
C PRO A 142 2.66 9.34 5.47
N SER A 143 1.54 9.52 4.78
CA SER A 143 0.43 8.58 4.75
C SER A 143 0.59 7.60 3.59
N LEU A 144 0.33 6.30 3.82
CA LEU A 144 0.53 5.22 2.86
C LEU A 144 -0.77 4.76 2.23
N SER A 145 -0.68 4.44 0.96
CA SER A 145 -1.74 3.77 0.20
C SER A 145 -1.19 2.63 -0.64
N ILE A 146 -1.95 1.57 -0.80
CA ILE A 146 -1.54 0.40 -1.57
C ILE A 146 -2.72 -0.24 -2.28
N SER A 147 -2.48 -0.70 -3.49
CA SER A 147 -3.38 -1.62 -4.18
C SER A 147 -2.62 -2.73 -4.91
N VAL A 148 -3.26 -3.87 -5.04
CA VAL A 148 -2.81 -4.99 -5.88
C VAL A 148 -4.01 -5.45 -6.68
N LYS A 149 -3.85 -5.59 -8.01
CA LYS A 149 -4.91 -6.05 -8.92
C LYS A 149 -5.44 -7.41 -8.48
N ALA A 150 -6.75 -7.58 -8.50
CA ALA A 150 -7.44 -8.76 -7.95
C ALA A 150 -6.81 -10.12 -8.33
N PRO A 151 -6.42 -10.39 -9.60
CA PRO A 151 -5.81 -11.66 -9.99
C PRO A 151 -4.46 -11.96 -9.37
N TYR A 152 -3.82 -10.94 -8.75
CA TYR A 152 -2.48 -11.01 -8.17
C TYR A 152 -2.47 -10.91 -6.64
N ARG A 153 -3.64 -10.75 -6.01
CA ARG A 153 -3.77 -10.73 -4.54
C ARG A 153 -3.42 -12.08 -3.93
N GLN A 154 -3.14 -12.08 -2.62
CA GLN A 154 -2.79 -13.27 -1.83
C GLN A 154 -1.53 -14.04 -2.32
N ARG A 155 -0.63 -13.36 -3.06
CA ARG A 155 0.64 -13.91 -3.57
C ARG A 155 1.87 -13.25 -2.93
N GLY A 156 1.72 -12.55 -1.81
CA GLY A 156 2.80 -11.85 -1.11
C GLY A 156 3.19 -10.49 -1.71
N ILE A 157 2.66 -10.12 -2.89
CA ILE A 157 3.03 -8.87 -3.59
C ILE A 157 2.76 -7.63 -2.73
N GLY A 158 1.61 -7.56 -2.07
CA GLY A 158 1.29 -6.44 -1.19
C GLY A 158 2.27 -6.30 -0.02
N THR A 159 2.65 -7.42 0.60
CA THR A 159 3.66 -7.44 1.67
C THR A 159 5.01 -6.97 1.16
N ALA A 160 5.46 -7.46 0.00
CA ALA A 160 6.73 -7.06 -0.59
C ALA A 160 6.76 -5.56 -0.96
N LEU A 161 5.67 -5.03 -1.55
CA LEU A 161 5.53 -3.60 -1.82
C LEU A 161 5.63 -2.75 -0.54
N MET A 162 4.92 -3.15 0.53
CA MET A 162 4.96 -2.44 1.80
C MET A 162 6.36 -2.47 2.42
N GLN A 163 7.02 -3.62 2.45
CA GLN A 163 8.39 -3.76 2.97
C GLN A 163 9.39 -2.88 2.21
N ALA A 164 9.29 -2.87 0.87
CA ALA A 164 10.12 -2.02 0.04
C ALA A 164 9.88 -0.53 0.31
N MET A 165 8.61 -0.10 0.44
CA MET A 165 8.27 1.28 0.75
C MET A 165 8.73 1.69 2.14
N LEU A 166 8.54 0.85 3.16
CA LEU A 166 9.02 1.12 4.52
C LEU A 166 10.56 1.26 4.55
N THR A 167 11.27 0.41 3.80
CA THR A 167 12.72 0.51 3.66
C THR A 167 13.13 1.82 2.98
N LEU A 168 12.45 2.20 1.90
CA LEU A 168 12.69 3.46 1.20
C LEU A 168 12.50 4.66 2.12
N LEU A 169 11.35 4.78 2.77
CA LEU A 169 11.03 5.91 3.65
C LEU A 169 11.97 5.99 4.86
N LYS A 170 12.38 4.82 5.41
CA LYS A 170 13.43 4.78 6.44
C LYS A 170 14.76 5.34 5.94
N THR A 171 15.15 5.05 4.70
CA THR A 171 16.39 5.57 4.07
C THR A 171 16.30 7.06 3.82
N GLU A 172 15.14 7.56 3.41
CA GLU A 172 14.85 8.98 3.21
C GLU A 172 14.74 9.78 4.54
N GLY A 173 14.83 9.09 5.69
CA GLY A 173 14.93 9.73 7.00
C GLY A 173 13.61 9.88 7.75
N TYR A 174 12.50 9.38 7.22
CA TYR A 174 11.22 9.42 7.93
C TYR A 174 11.25 8.57 9.19
N LYS A 175 10.74 9.14 10.29
CA LYS A 175 10.72 8.48 11.60
C LYS A 175 9.55 7.54 11.77
N GLN A 176 8.45 7.85 11.08
CA GLN A 176 7.21 7.09 11.11
C GLN A 176 6.44 7.27 9.81
N VAL A 177 5.51 6.39 9.55
CA VAL A 177 4.55 6.47 8.46
C VAL A 177 3.18 6.03 8.95
N SER A 178 2.12 6.56 8.37
CA SER A 178 0.75 6.27 8.77
C SER A 178 -0.06 5.66 7.62
N LEU A 179 -1.19 5.09 7.96
CA LEU A 179 -2.24 4.71 7.01
C LEU A 179 -3.60 4.70 7.72
N SER A 180 -4.66 4.82 6.95
CA SER A 180 -6.01 4.53 7.40
C SER A 180 -6.49 3.22 6.78
N VAL A 181 -7.10 2.34 7.58
CA VAL A 181 -7.63 1.06 7.11
C VAL A 181 -8.98 0.76 7.73
N GLN A 182 -9.89 0.22 6.93
CA GLN A 182 -11.16 -0.22 7.46
C GLN A 182 -11.02 -1.52 8.25
N LYS A 183 -11.76 -1.64 9.35
CA LYS A 183 -11.73 -2.82 10.23
C LYS A 183 -12.07 -4.11 9.50
N ALA A 184 -12.95 -4.03 8.50
CA ALA A 184 -13.35 -5.16 7.66
C ALA A 184 -12.32 -5.50 6.56
N ASN A 185 -11.32 -4.65 6.31
CA ASN A 185 -10.33 -4.89 5.26
C ASN A 185 -9.32 -5.95 5.71
N TYR A 186 -9.20 -7.02 4.94
CA TYR A 186 -8.24 -8.11 5.21
C TYR A 186 -6.78 -7.63 5.27
N ALA A 187 -6.43 -6.55 4.58
CA ALA A 187 -5.09 -5.96 4.59
C ALA A 187 -4.66 -5.48 5.98
N ARG A 188 -5.60 -5.20 6.89
CA ARG A 188 -5.35 -4.87 8.29
C ARG A 188 -4.42 -5.89 8.97
N LYS A 189 -4.64 -7.20 8.71
CA LYS A 189 -3.79 -8.27 9.25
C LYS A 189 -2.34 -8.18 8.75
N MET A 190 -2.16 -7.79 7.50
CA MET A 190 -0.83 -7.58 6.91
C MET A 190 -0.12 -6.41 7.59
N TYR A 191 -0.79 -5.28 7.79
CA TYR A 191 -0.19 -4.12 8.45
C TYR A 191 0.25 -4.42 9.89
N LEU A 192 -0.58 -5.13 10.65
CA LEU A 192 -0.22 -5.57 12.01
C LEU A 192 1.02 -6.49 11.99
N LYS A 193 1.10 -7.44 11.05
CA LYS A 193 2.28 -8.32 10.89
C LYS A 193 3.55 -7.56 10.47
N LEU A 194 3.41 -6.45 9.77
CA LEU A 194 4.52 -5.58 9.39
C LEU A 194 4.97 -4.64 10.51
N GLY A 195 4.30 -4.66 11.67
CA GLY A 195 4.66 -3.83 12.82
C GLY A 195 3.94 -2.49 12.91
N PHE A 196 2.86 -2.29 12.14
CA PHE A 196 2.01 -1.13 12.35
C PHE A 196 1.21 -1.27 13.64
N GLU A 197 1.13 -0.19 14.40
CA GLU A 197 0.34 -0.07 15.63
C GLU A 197 -0.92 0.77 15.38
N ILE A 198 -2.04 0.37 16.00
CA ILE A 198 -3.28 1.15 15.95
C ILE A 198 -3.15 2.33 16.91
N VAL A 199 -3.18 3.55 16.37
CA VAL A 199 -3.08 4.78 17.18
C VAL A 199 -4.43 5.47 17.38
N LYS A 200 -5.40 5.20 16.50
CA LYS A 200 -6.75 5.72 16.62
C LYS A 200 -7.76 4.72 16.03
N THR A 201 -8.87 4.55 16.73
CA THR A 201 -9.97 3.71 16.26
C THR A 201 -11.22 4.58 16.12
N ASN A 202 -11.76 4.63 14.91
CA ASN A 202 -13.04 5.25 14.60
C ASN A 202 -14.13 4.17 14.53
N LYS A 203 -15.36 4.55 14.14
CA LYS A 203 -16.48 3.59 14.04
C LYS A 203 -16.18 2.43 13.09
N GLU A 204 -15.62 2.69 11.93
CA GLU A 204 -15.46 1.72 10.85
C GLU A 204 -14.02 1.55 10.37
N ASP A 205 -13.13 2.46 10.72
CA ASP A 205 -11.73 2.49 10.32
C ASP A 205 -10.79 2.61 11.52
N GLU A 206 -9.53 2.36 11.27
CA GLU A 206 -8.43 2.53 12.21
C GLU A 206 -7.31 3.30 11.53
N ILE A 207 -6.67 4.21 12.28
CA ILE A 207 -5.42 4.83 11.87
C ILE A 207 -4.29 4.02 12.49
N MET A 208 -3.36 3.60 11.65
CA MET A 208 -2.23 2.80 12.06
C MET A 208 -0.93 3.54 11.73
N VAL A 209 0.08 3.39 12.58
CA VAL A 209 1.39 4.01 12.43
C VAL A 209 2.46 2.94 12.55
N TYR A 210 3.40 2.93 11.61
CA TYR A 210 4.66 2.22 11.70
C TYR A 210 5.74 3.19 12.15
N LYS A 211 6.48 2.86 13.21
CA LYS A 211 7.58 3.67 13.74
C LYS A 211 8.91 2.99 13.45
N LYS A 212 9.89 3.78 13.05
CA LYS A 212 11.28 3.32 12.98
C LYS A 212 11.70 2.92 14.40
N GLU A 213 12.08 1.66 14.61
CA GLU A 213 12.69 1.27 15.88
C GLU A 213 13.86 2.20 16.20
N LYS A 214 13.88 2.72 17.42
CA LYS A 214 15.08 3.39 17.94
C LYS A 214 16.16 2.33 18.00
N GLY A 215 17.14 2.38 17.09
CA GLY A 215 18.31 1.55 17.20
C GLY A 215 18.89 1.76 18.59
N TYR A 216 19.17 0.69 19.30
CA TYR A 216 20.04 0.76 20.48
C TYR A 216 21.39 1.28 19.97
N GLU A 217 21.65 2.56 20.17
CA GLU A 217 23.02 3.06 20.12
C GLU A 217 23.75 2.36 21.28
N ARG A 218 24.52 1.34 20.94
CA ARG A 218 25.49 0.76 21.88
C ARG A 218 26.60 1.82 22.04
N PHE A 219 26.60 2.46 23.18
CA PHE A 219 27.74 3.25 23.64
C PHE A 219 28.94 2.33 23.88
#